data_d6cf904d2489db5dae7d1f1a0789e473
#
_entry.id   d6cf904d2489db5dae7d1f1a0789e473
#
_cell.length_a   1.000
_cell.length_b   1.000
_cell.length_c   1.000
_cell.angle_alpha   90.00
_cell.angle_beta   90.00
_cell.angle_gamma   90.00
#
_symmetry.space_group_name_H-M   'P 1'
#
loop_
_entity.id
_entity.type
_entity.pdbx_description
1 polymer ?
#
loop_
_entity_poly.entity_id
_entity_poly.type
_entity_poly.pdbx_seq_one_letter_code
_entity_poly.pdbx_strand_id
1 'polypeptide(L)'
;MLYYVGRFIGWIYLRLLYRVKVHGAENIPARKPFIICSNHINWMDPLTIGTSFPASYRIHFMAKHELFGNIFSSWLFRKVGAFPVNRDNADYSAIKTAYRLLKEGGVLGLFPEGSRSKTGRLQKAYNGAALIAVRSGVPVVPVAITGPYRFCKPVHLYIGVPLVLPPLVYDSKDEKKEQLEEMSMLIMESIGRLPPLSCPERHS
;
A
#
# COMPACT_ATOMS: atom_id res chain seq x y z
N MET A 1 -6.10 2.19 -21.46
CA MET A 1 -5.45 3.40 -21.97
C MET A 1 -5.33 4.50 -20.91
N LEU A 2 -6.42 5.02 -20.34
CA LEU A 2 -6.37 6.15 -19.36
C LEU A 2 -5.46 5.92 -18.13
N TYR A 3 -5.43 4.71 -17.58
CA TYR A 3 -4.52 4.35 -16.48
C TYR A 3 -3.05 4.59 -16.84
N TYR A 4 -2.62 4.15 -18.01
CA TYR A 4 -1.21 4.27 -18.42
C TYR A 4 -0.85 5.73 -18.76
N VAL A 5 -1.80 6.49 -19.34
CA VAL A 5 -1.62 7.93 -19.58
C VAL A 5 -1.49 8.68 -18.25
N GLY A 6 -2.42 8.46 -17.33
CA GLY A 6 -2.37 9.08 -15.99
C GLY A 6 -1.12 8.70 -15.21
N ARG A 7 -0.70 7.44 -15.31
CA ARG A 7 0.55 6.96 -14.72
C ARG A 7 1.78 7.65 -15.32
N PHE A 8 1.84 7.82 -16.65
CA PHE A 8 2.96 8.47 -17.32
C PHE A 8 3.04 9.96 -16.96
N ILE A 9 1.91 10.67 -16.96
CA ILE A 9 1.84 12.06 -16.49
C ILE A 9 2.28 12.17 -15.04
N GLY A 10 1.78 11.29 -14.17
CA GLY A 10 2.16 11.23 -12.76
C GLY A 10 3.65 10.94 -12.56
N TRP A 11 4.23 10.06 -13.37
CA TRP A 11 5.65 9.77 -13.36
C TRP A 11 6.50 10.99 -13.71
N ILE A 12 6.15 11.72 -14.80
CA ILE A 12 6.82 12.97 -15.18
C ILE A 12 6.69 13.98 -14.03
N TYR A 13 5.47 14.20 -13.52
CA TYR A 13 5.19 15.13 -12.43
C TYR A 13 6.05 14.85 -11.19
N LEU A 14 6.10 13.60 -10.75
CA LEU A 14 6.86 13.20 -9.56
C LEU A 14 8.38 13.32 -9.78
N ARG A 15 8.87 12.97 -10.97
CA ARG A 15 10.29 13.08 -11.31
C ARG A 15 10.76 14.53 -11.38
N LEU A 16 9.96 15.41 -11.96
CA LEU A 16 10.31 16.83 -12.10
C LEU A 16 10.21 17.57 -10.76
N LEU A 17 9.18 17.30 -9.96
CA LEU A 17 8.92 18.08 -8.75
C LEU A 17 9.58 17.50 -7.49
N TYR A 18 9.66 16.18 -7.36
CA TYR A 18 10.05 15.54 -6.08
C TYR A 18 11.24 14.59 -6.18
N ARG A 19 11.89 14.48 -7.33
CA ARG A 19 13.07 13.63 -7.54
C ARG A 19 12.94 12.25 -6.89
N VAL A 20 11.86 11.52 -7.21
CA VAL A 20 11.59 10.20 -6.62
C VAL A 20 12.74 9.25 -6.91
N LYS A 21 13.29 8.66 -5.86
CA LYS A 21 14.36 7.65 -5.89
C LYS A 21 13.79 6.32 -5.39
N VAL A 22 13.96 5.27 -6.17
CA VAL A 22 13.50 3.91 -5.84
C VAL A 22 14.70 3.06 -5.47
N HIS A 23 14.58 2.34 -4.36
CA HIS A 23 15.59 1.43 -3.82
C HIS A 23 14.96 0.05 -3.63
N GLY A 24 15.71 -1.03 -3.86
CA GLY A 24 15.22 -2.40 -3.71
C GLY A 24 14.28 -2.84 -4.83
N ALA A 25 14.40 -2.27 -6.04
CA ALA A 25 13.55 -2.65 -7.17
C ALA A 25 13.69 -4.13 -7.56
N GLU A 26 14.80 -4.75 -7.25
CA GLU A 26 15.08 -6.19 -7.39
C GLU A 26 14.18 -7.07 -6.53
N ASN A 27 13.61 -6.53 -5.46
CA ASN A 27 12.68 -7.23 -4.58
C ASN A 27 11.24 -7.30 -5.13
N ILE A 28 10.96 -6.62 -6.24
CA ILE A 28 9.62 -6.68 -6.85
C ILE A 28 9.38 -8.10 -7.40
N PRO A 29 8.31 -8.80 -6.96
CA PRO A 29 8.02 -10.12 -7.46
C PRO A 29 7.91 -10.15 -8.99
N ALA A 30 8.61 -11.07 -9.64
CA ALA A 30 8.53 -11.23 -11.10
C ALA A 30 7.14 -11.70 -11.56
N ARG A 31 6.36 -12.29 -10.67
CA ARG A 31 5.01 -12.80 -10.93
C ARG A 31 4.01 -12.21 -9.94
N LYS A 32 2.78 -11.97 -10.40
CA LYS A 32 1.61 -11.60 -9.59
C LYS A 32 0.71 -12.83 -9.39
N PRO A 33 -0.19 -12.82 -8.40
CA PRO A 33 -0.58 -11.68 -7.56
C PRO A 33 0.37 -11.43 -6.39
N PHE A 34 0.36 -10.20 -5.86
CA PHE A 34 0.98 -9.83 -4.60
C PHE A 34 0.31 -8.58 -3.99
N ILE A 35 0.58 -8.33 -2.72
CA ILE A 35 0.08 -7.15 -2.00
C ILE A 35 1.27 -6.24 -1.70
N ILE A 36 1.10 -4.94 -1.93
CA ILE A 36 2.04 -3.90 -1.49
C ILE A 36 1.48 -3.31 -0.20
N CYS A 37 2.25 -3.37 0.89
CA CYS A 37 1.92 -2.70 2.14
C CYS A 37 2.93 -1.58 2.39
N SER A 38 2.43 -0.34 2.56
CA SER A 38 3.28 0.85 2.75
C SER A 38 2.80 1.70 3.91
N ASN A 39 3.72 2.44 4.55
CA ASN A 39 3.37 3.58 5.38
C ASN A 39 2.67 4.67 4.54
N HIS A 40 1.91 5.54 5.19
CA HIS A 40 1.13 6.57 4.50
C HIS A 40 1.41 7.94 5.10
N ILE A 41 2.15 8.79 4.35
CA ILE A 41 2.57 10.13 4.82
C ILE A 41 1.96 11.26 3.98
N ASN A 42 1.57 10.97 2.71
CA ASN A 42 1.09 11.99 1.80
C ASN A 42 0.00 11.45 0.87
N TRP A 43 -0.90 12.33 0.39
CA TRP A 43 -1.91 11.94 -0.61
C TRP A 43 -1.31 11.48 -1.95
N MET A 44 -0.04 11.82 -2.20
CA MET A 44 0.73 11.40 -3.38
C MET A 44 1.28 9.97 -3.30
N ASP A 45 1.29 9.34 -2.10
CA ASP A 45 1.90 8.02 -1.92
C ASP A 45 1.37 6.95 -2.90
N PRO A 46 0.04 6.85 -3.16
CA PRO A 46 -0.47 5.88 -4.14
C PRO A 46 0.09 6.11 -5.54
N LEU A 47 0.26 7.38 -5.93
CA LEU A 47 0.83 7.73 -7.22
C LEU A 47 2.33 7.41 -7.26
N THR A 48 3.05 7.71 -6.18
CA THR A 48 4.48 7.40 -6.03
C THR A 48 4.72 5.90 -6.14
N ILE A 49 3.96 5.08 -5.42
CA ILE A 49 4.01 3.61 -5.55
C ILE A 49 3.64 3.20 -6.97
N GLY A 50 2.48 3.66 -7.46
CA GLY A 50 1.96 3.31 -8.78
C GLY A 50 2.94 3.58 -9.92
N THR A 51 3.75 4.62 -9.84
CA THR A 51 4.75 4.99 -10.86
C THR A 51 6.11 4.34 -10.66
N SER A 52 6.40 3.83 -9.46
CA SER A 52 7.70 3.22 -9.10
C SER A 52 7.78 1.73 -9.42
N PHE A 53 6.65 1.03 -9.54
CA PHE A 53 6.62 -0.36 -9.97
C PHE A 53 6.57 -0.47 -11.51
N PRO A 54 6.89 -1.62 -12.12
CA PRO A 54 6.80 -1.83 -13.56
C PRO A 54 5.41 -1.50 -14.12
N ALA A 55 5.34 -0.97 -15.35
CA ALA A 55 4.07 -0.59 -15.97
C ALA A 55 3.13 -1.78 -16.25
N SER A 56 3.68 -2.99 -16.33
CA SER A 56 2.92 -4.25 -16.45
C SER A 56 2.09 -4.57 -15.20
N TYR A 57 2.38 -3.92 -14.06
CA TYR A 57 1.62 -4.11 -12.83
C TYR A 57 0.66 -2.96 -12.63
N ARG A 58 -0.61 -3.22 -12.96
CA ARG A 58 -1.68 -2.30 -12.60
C ARG A 58 -1.99 -2.49 -11.12
N ILE A 59 -1.60 -1.50 -10.31
CA ILE A 59 -1.82 -1.54 -8.86
C ILE A 59 -3.19 -0.95 -8.55
N HIS A 60 -3.94 -1.66 -7.72
CA HIS A 60 -5.25 -1.25 -7.26
C HIS A 60 -5.19 -0.82 -5.80
N PHE A 61 -5.72 0.36 -5.47
CA PHE A 61 -5.69 0.89 -4.11
C PHE A 61 -7.08 0.96 -3.49
N MET A 62 -7.17 0.66 -2.20
CA MET A 62 -8.34 1.01 -1.41
C MET A 62 -8.35 2.51 -1.13
N ALA A 63 -9.38 3.21 -1.51
CA ALA A 63 -9.54 4.64 -1.28
C ALA A 63 -10.82 4.94 -0.51
N LYS A 64 -10.81 6.01 0.31
CA LYS A 64 -11.94 6.41 1.13
C LYS A 64 -13.20 6.59 0.26
N HIS A 65 -14.36 6.06 0.73
CA HIS A 65 -15.57 5.99 -0.10
C HIS A 65 -16.09 7.37 -0.52
N GLU A 66 -15.85 8.40 0.29
CA GLU A 66 -16.25 9.79 0.00
C GLU A 66 -15.58 10.36 -1.25
N LEU A 67 -14.41 9.82 -1.65
CA LEU A 67 -13.77 10.19 -2.91
C LEU A 67 -14.58 9.76 -4.15
N PHE A 68 -15.55 8.88 -3.95
CA PHE A 68 -16.44 8.38 -5.00
C PHE A 68 -17.83 9.04 -4.96
N GLY A 69 -17.97 10.17 -4.25
CA GLY A 69 -19.24 10.83 -3.96
C GLY A 69 -19.99 11.42 -5.16
N ASN A 70 -19.32 11.61 -6.31
CA ASN A 70 -19.97 12.02 -7.55
C ASN A 70 -19.56 11.13 -8.73
N ILE A 71 -20.33 11.20 -9.82
CA ILE A 71 -20.14 10.35 -11.00
C ILE A 71 -18.75 10.52 -11.62
N PHE A 72 -18.28 11.76 -11.74
CA PHE A 72 -16.99 12.06 -12.36
C PHE A 72 -15.82 11.54 -11.54
N SER A 73 -15.79 11.85 -10.24
CA SER A 73 -14.73 11.36 -9.34
C SER A 73 -14.75 9.84 -9.22
N SER A 74 -15.94 9.23 -9.11
CA SER A 74 -16.09 7.77 -9.08
C SER A 74 -15.54 7.13 -10.35
N TRP A 75 -15.87 7.65 -11.52
CA TRP A 75 -15.35 7.18 -12.80
C TRP A 75 -13.82 7.32 -12.86
N LEU A 76 -13.28 8.49 -12.50
CA LEU A 76 -11.84 8.76 -12.51
C LEU A 76 -11.06 7.80 -11.59
N PHE A 77 -11.46 7.71 -10.31
CA PHE A 77 -10.78 6.85 -9.34
C PHE A 77 -10.82 5.37 -9.76
N ARG A 78 -11.95 4.88 -10.28
CA ARG A 78 -12.04 3.50 -10.80
C ARG A 78 -11.14 3.29 -12.02
N LYS A 79 -11.04 4.28 -12.92
CA LYS A 79 -10.16 4.19 -14.10
C LYS A 79 -8.69 4.15 -13.73
N VAL A 80 -8.27 4.83 -12.66
CA VAL A 80 -6.89 4.76 -12.16
C VAL A 80 -6.63 3.58 -11.23
N GLY A 81 -7.61 2.68 -11.05
CA GLY A 81 -7.43 1.45 -10.28
C GLY A 81 -7.82 1.55 -8.82
N ALA A 82 -8.41 2.65 -8.35
CA ALA A 82 -8.91 2.74 -7.00
C ALA A 82 -10.33 2.14 -6.86
N PHE A 83 -10.62 1.57 -5.69
CA PHE A 83 -11.96 1.13 -5.32
C PHE A 83 -12.31 1.59 -3.90
N PRO A 84 -13.62 1.84 -3.64
CA PRO A 84 -14.04 2.43 -2.39
C PRO A 84 -13.91 1.48 -1.20
N VAL A 85 -13.58 2.03 -0.03
CA VAL A 85 -13.64 1.37 1.27
C VAL A 85 -14.27 2.31 2.30
N ASN A 86 -15.20 1.78 3.08
CA ASN A 86 -15.70 2.46 4.27
C ASN A 86 -14.71 2.16 5.42
N ARG A 87 -14.14 3.21 6.01
CA ARG A 87 -13.14 3.08 7.09
C ARG A 87 -13.75 3.15 8.49
N ASP A 88 -15.00 3.59 8.57
CA ASP A 88 -15.70 3.80 9.85
C ASP A 88 -16.26 2.49 10.38
N ASN A 89 -16.45 1.49 9.50
CA ASN A 89 -16.98 0.17 9.82
C ASN A 89 -16.16 -0.93 9.12
N ALA A 90 -16.30 -2.16 9.60
CA ALA A 90 -15.73 -3.33 8.92
C ALA A 90 -16.36 -3.51 7.52
N ASP A 91 -15.66 -3.06 6.49
CA ASP A 91 -16.17 -3.13 5.10
C ASP A 91 -15.83 -4.48 4.47
N TYR A 92 -16.72 -5.45 4.67
CA TYR A 92 -16.59 -6.78 4.07
C TYR A 92 -16.66 -6.73 2.54
N SER A 93 -17.31 -5.73 1.95
CA SER A 93 -17.42 -5.58 0.50
C SER A 93 -16.08 -5.19 -0.12
N ALA A 94 -15.34 -4.30 0.53
CA ALA A 94 -13.98 -3.92 0.13
C ALA A 94 -13.00 -5.10 0.27
N ILE A 95 -13.09 -5.88 1.36
CA ILE A 95 -12.29 -7.09 1.56
C ILE A 95 -12.59 -8.12 0.46
N LYS A 96 -13.86 -8.36 0.15
CA LYS A 96 -14.28 -9.27 -0.93
C LYS A 96 -13.77 -8.81 -2.30
N THR A 97 -13.80 -7.50 -2.55
CA THR A 97 -13.28 -6.91 -3.79
C THR A 97 -11.76 -7.09 -3.90
N ALA A 98 -11.01 -6.83 -2.82
CA ALA A 98 -9.58 -7.06 -2.77
C ALA A 98 -9.21 -8.53 -3.02
N TYR A 99 -9.92 -9.45 -2.37
CA TYR A 99 -9.71 -10.88 -2.54
C TYR A 99 -9.97 -11.34 -3.97
N ARG A 100 -11.09 -10.90 -4.59
CA ARG A 100 -11.40 -11.20 -5.98
C ARG A 100 -10.31 -10.68 -6.93
N LEU A 101 -9.84 -9.44 -6.72
CA LEU A 101 -8.77 -8.84 -7.49
C LEU A 101 -7.48 -9.66 -7.45
N LEU A 102 -7.08 -10.12 -6.27
CA LEU A 102 -5.90 -10.97 -6.10
C LEU A 102 -6.09 -12.34 -6.78
N LYS A 103 -7.27 -12.95 -6.65
CA LYS A 103 -7.61 -14.21 -7.31
C LYS A 103 -7.56 -14.10 -8.85
N GLU A 104 -7.87 -12.93 -9.39
CA GLU A 104 -7.77 -12.62 -10.83
C GLU A 104 -6.32 -12.27 -11.26
N GLY A 105 -5.33 -12.42 -10.39
CA GLY A 105 -3.93 -12.13 -10.67
C GLY A 105 -3.57 -10.65 -10.62
N GLY A 106 -4.34 -9.83 -9.92
CA GLY A 106 -4.09 -8.40 -9.74
C GLY A 106 -3.02 -8.10 -8.70
N VAL A 107 -2.62 -6.83 -8.62
CA VAL A 107 -1.74 -6.30 -7.56
C VAL A 107 -2.52 -5.31 -6.72
N LEU A 108 -2.49 -5.51 -5.40
CA LEU A 108 -3.21 -4.69 -4.43
C LEU A 108 -2.24 -3.80 -3.66
N GLY A 109 -2.51 -2.50 -3.60
CA GLY A 109 -1.80 -1.56 -2.74
C GLY A 109 -2.63 -1.22 -1.50
N LEU A 110 -2.03 -1.36 -0.33
CA LEU A 110 -2.67 -1.09 0.96
C LEU A 110 -1.78 -0.18 1.81
N PHE A 111 -2.44 0.65 2.58
CA PHE A 111 -1.84 1.38 3.69
C PHE A 111 -2.42 0.81 4.99
N PRO A 112 -1.69 -0.09 5.69
CA PRO A 112 -2.24 -0.79 6.87
C PRO A 112 -2.68 0.15 7.99
N GLU A 113 -2.08 1.35 8.06
CA GLU A 113 -2.43 2.41 9.00
C GLU A 113 -3.85 2.98 8.82
N GLY A 114 -4.47 2.76 7.66
CA GLY A 114 -5.83 3.24 7.33
C GLY A 114 -5.95 4.75 7.16
N SER A 115 -5.01 5.54 7.64
CA SER A 115 -4.98 7.00 7.53
C SER A 115 -3.55 7.51 7.35
N ARG A 116 -3.41 8.76 6.91
CA ARG A 116 -2.09 9.39 6.76
C ARG A 116 -1.52 9.75 8.12
N SER A 117 -0.24 9.41 8.34
CA SER A 117 0.50 9.84 9.51
C SER A 117 0.74 11.36 9.46
N LYS A 118 0.35 12.06 10.52
CA LYS A 118 0.60 13.51 10.67
C LYS A 118 2.03 13.81 11.15
N THR A 119 2.67 12.85 11.77
CA THR A 119 4.01 12.99 12.38
C THR A 119 5.12 12.35 11.55
N GLY A 120 4.77 11.64 10.46
CA GLY A 120 5.70 10.83 9.68
C GLY A 120 6.09 9.51 10.35
N ARG A 121 5.70 9.27 11.60
CA ARG A 121 5.95 8.01 12.30
C ARG A 121 4.91 6.95 11.90
N LEU A 122 5.32 5.69 11.92
CA LEU A 122 4.41 4.56 11.72
C LEU A 122 3.32 4.55 12.79
N GLN A 123 2.09 4.31 12.36
CA GLN A 123 0.93 4.19 13.23
C GLN A 123 0.56 2.71 13.41
N LYS A 124 -0.32 2.42 14.36
CA LYS A 124 -0.87 1.07 14.54
C LYS A 124 -1.64 0.65 13.28
N ALA A 125 -1.39 -0.59 12.83
CA ALA A 125 -2.11 -1.16 11.70
C ALA A 125 -3.51 -1.64 12.08
N TYR A 126 -4.41 -1.59 11.10
CA TYR A 126 -5.67 -2.34 11.14
C TYR A 126 -5.46 -3.76 10.61
N ASN A 127 -6.21 -4.72 11.14
CA ASN A 127 -6.09 -6.14 10.78
C ASN A 127 -6.54 -6.47 9.33
N GLY A 128 -7.09 -5.50 8.60
CA GLY A 128 -7.60 -5.72 7.25
C GLY A 128 -6.53 -6.18 6.25
N ALA A 129 -5.33 -5.59 6.31
CA ALA A 129 -4.22 -5.98 5.42
C ALA A 129 -3.76 -7.41 5.69
N ALA A 130 -3.56 -7.76 6.98
CA ALA A 130 -3.20 -9.11 7.39
C ALA A 130 -4.28 -10.13 6.99
N LEU A 131 -5.56 -9.83 7.22
CA LEU A 131 -6.67 -10.70 6.86
C LEU A 131 -6.70 -10.99 5.35
N ILE A 132 -6.50 -9.98 4.51
CA ILE A 132 -6.47 -10.15 3.06
C ILE A 132 -5.26 -10.99 2.65
N ALA A 133 -4.07 -10.70 3.20
CA ALA A 133 -2.83 -11.41 2.88
C ALA A 133 -2.92 -12.89 3.25
N VAL A 134 -3.31 -13.20 4.48
CA VAL A 134 -3.43 -14.59 4.96
C VAL A 134 -4.47 -15.37 4.15
N ARG A 135 -5.65 -14.79 3.94
CA ARG A 135 -6.72 -15.48 3.19
C ARG A 135 -6.39 -15.70 1.71
N SER A 136 -5.62 -14.81 1.11
CA SER A 136 -5.22 -14.95 -0.29
C SER A 136 -3.98 -15.81 -0.48
N GLY A 137 -3.16 -16.00 0.57
CA GLY A 137 -1.90 -16.74 0.50
C GLY A 137 -0.83 -16.09 -0.41
N VAL A 138 -1.05 -14.83 -0.83
CA VAL A 138 -0.11 -14.14 -1.71
C VAL A 138 0.96 -13.39 -0.92
N PRO A 139 2.17 -13.20 -1.48
CA PRO A 139 3.22 -12.47 -0.80
C PRO A 139 2.85 -11.00 -0.58
N VAL A 140 3.31 -10.47 0.56
CA VAL A 140 3.25 -9.05 0.92
C VAL A 140 4.61 -8.42 0.65
N VAL A 141 4.64 -7.37 -0.15
CA VAL A 141 5.83 -6.55 -0.43
C VAL A 141 5.79 -5.34 0.49
N PRO A 142 6.66 -5.26 1.51
CA PRO A 142 6.73 -4.09 2.36
C PRO A 142 7.40 -2.94 1.61
N VAL A 143 6.83 -1.75 1.73
CA VAL A 143 7.35 -0.54 1.11
C VAL A 143 7.41 0.58 2.14
N ALA A 144 8.53 1.31 2.17
CA ALA A 144 8.66 2.51 2.98
C ALA A 144 8.81 3.74 2.09
N ILE A 145 8.00 4.77 2.35
CA ILE A 145 8.09 6.06 1.68
C ILE A 145 8.56 7.09 2.70
N THR A 146 9.57 7.86 2.31
CA THR A 146 10.12 8.93 3.13
C THR A 146 10.45 10.14 2.27
N GLY A 147 10.42 11.30 2.89
CA GLY A 147 10.74 12.57 2.22
C GLY A 147 9.61 13.57 2.36
N PRO A 148 9.94 14.87 2.23
CA PRO A 148 9.02 15.94 2.59
C PRO A 148 7.97 16.25 1.51
N TYR A 149 7.93 15.61 0.36
CA TYR A 149 7.12 16.01 -0.81
C TYR A 149 7.15 17.52 -1.05
N ARG A 150 8.35 18.11 -1.00
CA ARG A 150 8.62 19.53 -1.29
C ARG A 150 9.33 19.66 -2.63
N PHE A 151 9.13 20.76 -3.31
CA PHE A 151 9.76 21.05 -4.60
C PHE A 151 11.27 20.82 -4.56
N CYS A 152 11.80 20.11 -5.53
CA CYS A 152 13.22 19.72 -5.67
C CYS A 152 13.82 18.93 -4.50
N LYS A 153 13.03 18.51 -3.51
CA LYS A 153 13.52 17.62 -2.44
C LYS A 153 13.27 16.16 -2.82
N PRO A 154 14.21 15.25 -2.50
CA PRO A 154 14.04 13.85 -2.84
C PRO A 154 12.95 13.20 -2.00
N VAL A 155 12.15 12.36 -2.65
CA VAL A 155 11.27 11.37 -2.03
C VAL A 155 11.88 10.00 -2.30
N HIS A 156 12.09 9.22 -1.26
CA HIS A 156 12.66 7.89 -1.36
C HIS A 156 11.57 6.85 -1.16
N LEU A 157 11.58 5.84 -2.01
CA LEU A 157 10.73 4.66 -1.92
C LEU A 157 11.64 3.45 -1.80
N TYR A 158 11.52 2.73 -0.67
CA TYR A 158 12.29 1.52 -0.38
C TYR A 158 11.38 0.31 -0.50
N ILE A 159 11.77 -0.66 -1.30
CA ILE A 159 11.03 -1.90 -1.51
C ILE A 159 11.77 -3.01 -0.78
N GLY A 160 11.12 -3.62 0.19
CA GLY A 160 11.68 -4.72 0.97
C GLY A 160 11.45 -6.08 0.35
N VAL A 161 12.09 -7.08 0.93
CA VAL A 161 11.92 -8.48 0.53
C VAL A 161 10.48 -8.91 0.80
N PRO A 162 9.81 -9.55 -0.17
CA PRO A 162 8.46 -10.07 0.02
C PRO A 162 8.40 -11.09 1.16
N LEU A 163 7.34 -11.02 1.97
CA LEU A 163 7.05 -11.99 3.02
C LEU A 163 5.73 -12.71 2.73
N VAL A 164 5.65 -13.97 3.11
CA VAL A 164 4.41 -14.74 3.08
C VAL A 164 3.97 -14.96 4.52
N LEU A 165 2.73 -14.57 4.83
CA LEU A 165 2.18 -14.77 6.17
C LEU A 165 1.72 -16.23 6.32
N PRO A 166 1.91 -16.85 7.50
CA PRO A 166 1.43 -18.19 7.76
C PRO A 166 -0.11 -18.22 7.76
N PRO A 167 -0.72 -19.39 7.49
CA PRO A 167 -2.18 -19.54 7.59
C PRO A 167 -2.65 -19.35 9.04
N LEU A 168 -3.88 -18.87 9.21
CA LEU A 168 -4.51 -18.78 10.52
C LEU A 168 -4.89 -20.19 11.00
N VAL A 169 -4.55 -20.49 12.24
CA VAL A 169 -4.95 -21.72 12.96
C VAL A 169 -5.56 -21.28 14.28
N TYR A 170 -6.87 -21.37 14.43
CA TYR A 170 -7.58 -20.87 15.61
C TYR A 170 -8.82 -21.72 15.91
N ASP A 171 -9.09 -21.91 17.20
CA ASP A 171 -10.28 -22.59 17.70
C ASP A 171 -11.33 -21.58 18.23
N SER A 172 -10.93 -20.34 18.51
CA SER A 172 -11.78 -19.27 19.01
C SER A 172 -11.70 -17.98 18.19
N LYS A 173 -12.70 -17.10 18.38
CA LYS A 173 -12.69 -15.76 17.75
C LYS A 173 -11.58 -14.87 18.31
N ASP A 174 -11.24 -15.07 19.58
CA ASP A 174 -10.21 -14.27 20.26
C ASP A 174 -8.82 -14.65 19.77
N GLU A 175 -8.50 -15.93 19.64
CA GLU A 175 -7.27 -16.43 19.04
C GLU A 175 -7.09 -15.94 17.61
N LYS A 176 -8.16 -15.97 16.82
CA LYS A 176 -8.14 -15.42 15.46
C LYS A 176 -7.78 -13.94 15.45
N LYS A 177 -8.33 -13.17 16.39
CA LYS A 177 -8.06 -11.73 16.49
C LYS A 177 -6.62 -11.49 16.86
N GLU A 178 -6.10 -12.23 17.84
CA GLU A 178 -4.71 -12.15 18.29
C GLU A 178 -3.73 -12.48 17.17
N GLN A 179 -3.91 -13.59 16.47
CA GLN A 179 -3.08 -13.96 15.32
C GLN A 179 -3.11 -12.89 14.22
N LEU A 180 -4.26 -12.28 13.93
CA LEU A 180 -4.35 -11.19 12.95
C LEU A 180 -3.63 -9.93 13.44
N GLU A 181 -3.62 -9.64 14.73
CA GLU A 181 -2.84 -8.54 15.30
C GLU A 181 -1.34 -8.79 15.19
N GLU A 182 -0.87 -10.00 15.50
CA GLU A 182 0.53 -10.42 15.31
C GLU A 182 0.96 -10.28 13.84
N MET A 183 0.14 -10.77 12.91
CA MET A 183 0.42 -10.65 11.47
C MET A 183 0.46 -9.20 10.98
N SER A 184 -0.41 -8.36 11.55
CA SER A 184 -0.41 -6.91 11.27
C SER A 184 0.86 -6.25 11.79
N MET A 185 1.33 -6.66 12.98
CA MET A 185 2.62 -6.21 13.53
C MET A 185 3.79 -6.64 12.66
N LEU A 186 3.83 -7.90 12.20
CA LEU A 186 4.87 -8.39 11.28
C LEU A 186 4.95 -7.56 9.99
N ILE A 187 3.81 -7.19 9.40
CA ILE A 187 3.77 -6.31 8.24
C ILE A 187 4.37 -4.95 8.59
N MET A 188 3.96 -4.34 9.70
CA MET A 188 4.45 -3.02 10.10
C MET A 188 5.92 -3.03 10.48
N GLU A 189 6.40 -4.06 11.14
CA GLU A 189 7.82 -4.24 11.43
C GLU A 189 8.65 -4.36 10.16
N SER A 190 8.16 -5.13 9.17
CA SER A 190 8.86 -5.26 7.89
C SER A 190 8.98 -3.93 7.15
N ILE A 191 7.97 -3.05 7.24
CA ILE A 191 8.03 -1.68 6.75
C ILE A 191 9.01 -0.85 7.59
N GLY A 192 8.92 -0.94 8.92
CA GLY A 192 9.75 -0.17 9.85
C GLY A 192 11.24 -0.49 9.80
N ARG A 193 11.62 -1.70 9.39
CA ARG A 193 13.01 -2.12 9.20
C ARG A 193 13.65 -1.57 7.93
N LEU A 194 12.86 -1.01 7.00
CA LEU A 194 13.40 -0.41 5.78
C LEU A 194 14.04 0.94 6.08
N PRO A 195 15.21 1.24 5.49
CA PRO A 195 15.83 2.55 5.63
C PRO A 195 14.94 3.64 5.00
N PRO A 196 14.92 4.84 5.52
CA PRO A 196 15.49 5.37 6.76
C PRO A 196 14.55 5.26 7.96
N LEU A 197 13.42 4.51 7.89
CA LEU A 197 12.49 4.37 9.02
C LEU A 197 13.14 3.65 10.21
N SER A 198 14.15 2.83 9.95
CA SER A 198 14.95 2.13 10.94
C SER A 198 16.04 2.98 11.58
N CYS A 199 16.32 4.18 11.06
CA CYS A 199 17.34 5.07 11.60
C CYS A 199 16.70 6.07 12.57
N PRO A 200 17.07 6.11 13.86
CA PRO A 200 16.62 7.19 14.75
C PRO A 200 17.10 8.52 14.16
N GLU A 201 16.16 9.48 14.03
CA GLU A 201 16.47 10.82 13.52
C GLU A 201 17.66 11.38 14.31
N ARG A 202 18.78 11.63 13.62
CA ARG A 202 19.80 12.54 14.13
C ARG A 202 19.17 13.95 14.07
N HIS A 203 18.70 14.40 15.21
CA HIS A 203 18.37 15.81 15.40
C HIS A 203 19.67 16.61 15.26
N SER A 204 19.78 17.31 14.18
CA SER A 204 20.78 18.37 13.96
C SER A 204 20.06 19.66 13.58
#